data_04b7a4aa454f8cad419194f5163fede8
#
_entry.id   04b7a4aa454f8cad419194f5163fede8
#
_cell.length_a   1.000
_cell.length_b   1.000
_cell.length_c   1.000
_cell.angle_alpha   90.00
_cell.angle_beta   90.00
_cell.angle_gamma   90.00
#
_symmetry.space_group_name_H-M   'P 1'
#
loop_
_entity.id
_entity.type
_entity.pdbx_description
1 polymer ?
#
loop_
_entity_poly.entity_id
_entity_poly.type
_entity_poly.pdbx_seq_one_letter_code
_entity_poly.pdbx_strand_id
1 'polypeptide(L)'
;MPSLSIYDYAFLLTETAESPKHVAGLQIFKPPADYPGDFVTDLVEAMRTRPAGPPFNFKLKGSLLGKPEWVEDQNFDLDYHLRRARLPRPGTRKQLMEVVSRLHSVLLDRDRPLWELHIIEGLDDGCFAVYVKIHHAYCDGATLVKLLIETLNTSPDDRRLRANWEATHVASFREQSSPGLSSRIGQTAGLVGAALTTARDITSMAGRMALQRIGLQPGRLPVPFTAPRTKLNSVVTRARRAAIDELPMDELKTISHSTDTTLNDVIVTICDIALTRYLRRHHQTPTEPLVAQMPVSLRREDNDELGNQLAILPVTLGQAGQDPVRRLKAISRSCAEVKKDAAAMSPTAVSVYTLAIQGVAQASELIGLAESLPPLGNILISNVPGPKVPLYLWGARMMNAYPMSVIPPGLSMNITVFSYDGKLDIGVMAGYDAVPDVNVVTEYMDEAFEALKTAAHRHAVRIRKAKRPRLTKKPSTGKKALSSARKPPGTTATAAAGGTDRKARSKKTAVKHKQAPGRRTTKSRSAKRGPTGAGKNR
;
A
#
# COMPACT_ATOMS: atom_id res chain seq x y z
N MET A 1 15.88 -14.36 23.65
CA MET A 1 14.45 -13.95 23.58
C MET A 1 14.36 -12.72 22.68
N PRO A 2 13.39 -12.61 21.78
CA PRO A 2 13.27 -11.43 20.93
C PRO A 2 12.87 -10.25 21.81
N SER A 3 13.65 -9.18 21.75
CA SER A 3 13.29 -7.90 22.36
C SER A 3 12.19 -7.24 21.54
N LEU A 4 11.22 -6.62 22.22
CA LEU A 4 10.23 -5.75 21.57
C LEU A 4 10.94 -4.59 20.87
N SER A 5 10.61 -4.36 19.61
CA SER A 5 11.02 -3.12 18.95
C SER A 5 10.29 -1.92 19.58
N ILE A 6 10.83 -0.72 19.42
CA ILE A 6 10.19 0.49 19.93
C ILE A 6 8.81 0.73 19.30
N TYR A 7 8.62 0.31 18.05
CA TYR A 7 7.35 0.37 17.33
C TYR A 7 6.33 -0.63 17.89
N ASP A 8 6.76 -1.89 18.13
CA ASP A 8 5.89 -2.93 18.69
C ASP A 8 5.40 -2.53 20.08
N TYR A 9 6.32 -1.98 20.88
CA TYR A 9 5.99 -1.45 22.20
C TYR A 9 5.01 -0.28 22.13
N ALA A 10 5.20 0.64 21.18
CA ALA A 10 4.28 1.77 20.97
C ALA A 10 2.86 1.30 20.62
N PHE A 11 2.71 0.27 19.76
CA PHE A 11 1.40 -0.31 19.47
C PHE A 11 0.74 -0.91 20.71
N LEU A 12 1.49 -1.67 21.52
CA LEU A 12 0.98 -2.26 22.75
C LEU A 12 0.60 -1.22 23.80
N LEU A 13 1.37 -0.14 23.92
CA LEU A 13 1.15 0.94 24.88
C LEU A 13 -0.06 1.81 24.50
N THR A 14 -0.27 2.04 23.21
CA THR A 14 -1.31 2.93 22.70
C THR A 14 -2.61 2.21 22.35
N GLU A 15 -2.68 0.90 22.52
CA GLU A 15 -3.91 0.14 22.32
C GLU A 15 -4.92 0.40 23.42
N THR A 16 -6.14 0.79 23.01
CA THR A 16 -7.31 0.90 23.87
C THR A 16 -8.48 0.16 23.23
N ALA A 17 -9.58 0.01 23.96
CA ALA A 17 -10.79 -0.59 23.42
C ALA A 17 -11.36 0.19 22.22
N GLU A 18 -11.19 1.50 22.22
CA GLU A 18 -11.61 2.41 21.14
C GLU A 18 -10.62 2.44 19.98
N SER A 19 -9.35 2.13 20.26
CA SER A 19 -8.25 2.17 19.29
C SER A 19 -7.47 0.85 19.26
N PRO A 20 -8.09 -0.27 18.81
CA PRO A 20 -7.41 -1.55 18.69
C PRO A 20 -6.25 -1.47 17.70
N LYS A 21 -5.17 -2.18 18.01
CA LYS A 21 -3.93 -2.18 17.21
C LYS A 21 -3.68 -3.52 16.50
N HIS A 22 -4.74 -4.22 16.14
CA HIS A 22 -4.64 -5.42 15.31
C HIS A 22 -4.97 -5.11 13.85
N VAL A 23 -4.39 -5.89 12.97
CA VAL A 23 -4.68 -5.95 11.55
C VAL A 23 -5.29 -7.31 11.23
N ALA A 24 -5.98 -7.41 10.10
CA ALA A 24 -6.50 -8.68 9.64
C ALA A 24 -6.45 -8.82 8.13
N GLY A 25 -6.50 -10.08 7.65
CA GLY A 25 -6.74 -10.44 6.28
C GLY A 25 -8.01 -11.29 6.20
N LEU A 26 -8.89 -10.96 5.27
CA LEU A 26 -10.07 -11.75 4.93
C LEU A 26 -9.85 -12.38 3.56
N GLN A 27 -9.58 -13.67 3.52
CA GLN A 27 -9.40 -14.43 2.28
C GLN A 27 -10.65 -15.24 1.97
N ILE A 28 -11.05 -15.28 0.70
CA ILE A 28 -12.18 -16.07 0.24
C ILE A 28 -11.65 -17.20 -0.63
N PHE A 29 -12.05 -18.43 -0.29
CA PHE A 29 -11.59 -19.64 -0.96
C PHE A 29 -12.75 -20.41 -1.58
N LYS A 30 -12.52 -20.92 -2.79
CA LYS A 30 -13.41 -21.85 -3.46
C LYS A 30 -12.86 -23.26 -3.30
N PRO A 31 -13.55 -24.20 -2.61
CA PRO A 31 -13.14 -25.59 -2.54
C PRO A 31 -13.04 -26.24 -3.92
N PRO A 32 -12.22 -27.29 -4.10
CA PRO A 32 -12.25 -28.11 -5.32
C PRO A 32 -13.63 -28.72 -5.53
N ALA A 33 -14.13 -28.66 -6.76
CA ALA A 33 -15.47 -29.14 -7.08
C ALA A 33 -15.63 -30.65 -6.94
N ASP A 34 -14.54 -31.40 -7.08
CA ASP A 34 -14.43 -32.85 -7.03
C ASP A 34 -13.98 -33.40 -5.68
N TYR A 35 -13.94 -32.56 -4.63
CA TYR A 35 -13.52 -33.03 -3.31
C TYR A 35 -14.54 -33.97 -2.69
N PRO A 36 -14.13 -35.22 -2.32
CA PRO A 36 -15.04 -36.17 -1.73
C PRO A 36 -15.29 -35.84 -0.24
N GLY A 37 -16.44 -35.30 0.08
CA GLY A 37 -16.83 -35.02 1.48
C GLY A 37 -16.91 -33.54 1.85
N ASP A 38 -16.78 -33.22 3.14
CA ASP A 38 -16.81 -31.84 3.64
C ASP A 38 -15.39 -31.25 3.72
N PHE A 39 -15.01 -30.54 2.67
CA PHE A 39 -13.69 -29.92 2.55
C PHE A 39 -13.30 -29.06 3.77
N VAL A 40 -14.23 -28.26 4.29
CA VAL A 40 -13.94 -27.34 5.39
C VAL A 40 -13.72 -28.10 6.70
N THR A 41 -14.48 -29.16 6.94
CA THR A 41 -14.28 -30.02 8.11
C THR A 41 -12.90 -30.67 8.07
N ASP A 42 -12.55 -31.30 6.95
CA ASP A 42 -11.27 -32.00 6.78
C ASP A 42 -10.09 -31.02 6.85
N LEU A 43 -10.24 -29.80 6.27
CA LEU A 43 -9.24 -28.73 6.37
C LEU A 43 -8.99 -28.32 7.84
N VAL A 44 -10.06 -28.10 8.62
CA VAL A 44 -9.92 -27.71 10.03
C VAL A 44 -9.25 -28.81 10.84
N GLU A 45 -9.62 -30.08 10.62
CA GLU A 45 -8.97 -31.20 11.29
C GLU A 45 -7.49 -31.32 10.91
N ALA A 46 -7.17 -31.17 9.63
CA ALA A 46 -5.77 -31.17 9.16
C ALA A 46 -4.98 -29.98 9.76
N MET A 47 -5.58 -28.81 9.88
CA MET A 47 -4.96 -27.65 10.53
C MET A 47 -4.69 -27.89 12.02
N ARG A 48 -5.58 -28.55 12.75
CA ARG A 48 -5.41 -28.88 14.17
C ARG A 48 -4.20 -29.77 14.46
N THR A 49 -3.74 -30.55 13.49
CA THR A 49 -2.54 -31.38 13.63
C THR A 49 -1.23 -30.57 13.54
N ARG A 50 -1.29 -29.28 13.19
CA ARG A 50 -0.11 -28.45 12.97
C ARG A 50 0.31 -27.73 14.26
N PRO A 51 1.54 -27.98 14.76
CA PRO A 51 2.01 -27.35 15.97
C PRO A 51 2.30 -25.87 15.77
N ALA A 52 1.95 -25.05 16.75
CA ALA A 52 2.33 -23.65 16.72
C ALA A 52 3.78 -23.46 17.16
N GLY A 53 4.49 -22.65 16.38
CA GLY A 53 5.88 -22.26 16.66
C GLY A 53 6.03 -20.76 16.90
N PRO A 54 7.24 -20.33 17.30
CA PRO A 54 7.53 -18.91 17.51
C PRO A 54 7.31 -18.07 16.25
N PRO A 55 6.74 -16.85 16.36
CA PRO A 55 6.25 -16.20 17.59
C PRO A 55 4.80 -16.55 17.94
N PHE A 56 4.10 -17.39 17.18
CA PHE A 56 2.67 -17.64 17.32
C PHE A 56 2.29 -18.43 18.60
N ASN A 57 3.26 -19.07 19.25
CA ASN A 57 3.10 -19.70 20.57
C ASN A 57 3.63 -18.80 21.71
N PHE A 58 3.93 -17.51 21.46
CA PHE A 58 4.45 -16.59 22.46
C PHE A 58 3.39 -15.59 22.89
N LYS A 59 3.36 -15.30 24.19
CA LYS A 59 2.53 -14.25 24.80
C LYS A 59 3.35 -13.19 25.50
N LEU A 60 2.72 -12.08 25.83
CA LEU A 60 3.34 -11.02 26.61
C LEU A 60 3.40 -11.42 28.09
N LYS A 61 4.56 -11.18 28.72
CA LYS A 61 4.75 -11.29 30.16
C LYS A 61 5.30 -9.96 30.70
N GLY A 62 4.75 -9.52 31.84
CA GLY A 62 5.16 -8.29 32.50
C GLY A 62 4.18 -7.14 32.28
N SER A 63 4.44 -6.02 33.00
CA SER A 63 3.62 -4.81 32.89
C SER A 63 4.06 -3.96 31.70
N LEU A 64 3.12 -3.30 31.02
CA LEU A 64 3.44 -2.35 29.97
C LEU A 64 4.22 -1.13 30.46
N LEU A 65 4.15 -0.79 31.75
CA LEU A 65 4.99 0.25 32.38
C LEU A 65 6.38 -0.25 32.76
N GLY A 66 6.61 -1.60 32.67
CA GLY A 66 7.92 -2.23 32.86
C GLY A 66 8.63 -2.50 31.54
N LYS A 67 9.29 -3.64 31.44
CA LYS A 67 9.83 -4.19 30.19
C LYS A 67 9.06 -5.46 29.85
N PRO A 68 7.97 -5.35 29.08
CA PRO A 68 7.25 -6.55 28.65
C PRO A 68 8.17 -7.39 27.75
N GLU A 69 8.09 -8.69 27.91
CA GLU A 69 8.89 -9.67 27.16
C GLU A 69 7.97 -10.69 26.50
N TRP A 70 8.38 -11.17 25.34
CA TRP A 70 7.74 -12.31 24.71
C TRP A 70 8.22 -13.60 25.37
N VAL A 71 7.29 -14.37 25.92
CA VAL A 71 7.55 -15.68 26.53
C VAL A 71 6.71 -16.75 25.86
N GLU A 72 7.22 -17.96 25.79
CA GLU A 72 6.45 -19.09 25.28
C GLU A 72 5.25 -19.37 26.20
N ASP A 73 4.07 -19.55 25.62
CA ASP A 73 2.87 -19.89 26.36
C ASP A 73 2.84 -21.40 26.64
N GLN A 74 3.16 -21.77 27.86
CA GLN A 74 3.17 -23.17 28.31
C GLN A 74 1.78 -23.83 28.31
N ASN A 75 0.71 -23.01 28.26
CA ASN A 75 -0.68 -23.44 28.21
C ASN A 75 -1.33 -23.08 26.86
N PHE A 76 -0.52 -23.13 25.78
CA PHE A 76 -1.01 -22.81 24.45
C PHE A 76 -2.16 -23.75 24.06
N ASP A 77 -3.28 -23.15 23.65
CA ASP A 77 -4.49 -23.85 23.22
C ASP A 77 -4.84 -23.44 21.79
N LEU A 78 -4.59 -24.33 20.84
CA LEU A 78 -4.86 -24.06 19.42
C LEU A 78 -6.35 -23.87 19.13
N ASP A 79 -7.26 -24.53 19.85
CA ASP A 79 -8.71 -24.38 19.66
C ASP A 79 -9.22 -23.01 20.11
N TYR A 80 -8.49 -22.31 20.98
CA TYR A 80 -8.75 -20.90 21.27
C TYR A 80 -8.43 -20.02 20.06
N HIS A 81 -7.38 -20.32 19.32
CA HIS A 81 -6.88 -19.52 18.22
C HIS A 81 -7.50 -19.88 16.88
N LEU A 82 -7.72 -21.17 16.60
CA LEU A 82 -8.35 -21.68 15.38
C LEU A 82 -9.84 -21.91 15.62
N ARG A 83 -10.66 -21.02 15.09
CA ARG A 83 -12.10 -21.03 15.32
C ARG A 83 -12.88 -21.32 14.05
N ARG A 84 -13.97 -22.06 14.16
CA ARG A 84 -14.90 -22.34 13.06
C ARG A 84 -16.24 -21.67 13.32
N ALA A 85 -16.80 -21.05 12.29
CA ALA A 85 -18.12 -20.42 12.33
C ALA A 85 -18.87 -20.70 11.04
N ARG A 86 -20.20 -20.66 11.11
CA ARG A 86 -21.07 -20.78 9.92
C ARG A 86 -21.99 -19.59 9.83
N LEU A 87 -22.13 -19.02 8.62
CA LEU A 87 -23.08 -17.96 8.35
C LEU A 87 -24.52 -18.47 8.39
N PRO A 88 -25.46 -17.64 8.85
CA PRO A 88 -26.89 -17.94 8.68
C PRO A 88 -27.26 -17.88 7.20
N ARG A 89 -28.23 -18.67 6.78
CA ARG A 89 -28.73 -18.60 5.41
C ARG A 89 -29.35 -17.22 5.13
N PRO A 90 -29.18 -16.65 3.92
CA PRO A 90 -28.60 -17.26 2.72
C PRO A 90 -27.06 -17.29 2.65
N GLY A 91 -26.30 -16.65 3.54
CA GLY A 91 -24.84 -16.64 3.52
C GLY A 91 -24.23 -15.59 2.60
N THR A 92 -24.84 -14.42 2.55
CA THR A 92 -24.40 -13.33 1.66
C THR A 92 -23.08 -12.70 2.11
N ARG A 93 -22.36 -12.05 1.19
CA ARG A 93 -21.17 -11.24 1.51
C ARG A 93 -21.47 -10.18 2.58
N LYS A 94 -22.67 -9.59 2.59
CA LYS A 94 -23.09 -8.65 3.63
C LYS A 94 -23.10 -9.30 5.01
N GLN A 95 -23.69 -10.50 5.14
CA GLN A 95 -23.68 -11.24 6.39
C GLN A 95 -22.25 -11.62 6.84
N LEU A 96 -21.37 -11.98 5.90
CA LEU A 96 -19.95 -12.18 6.21
C LEU A 96 -19.34 -10.91 6.80
N MET A 97 -19.58 -9.74 6.19
CA MET A 97 -19.02 -8.47 6.67
C MET A 97 -19.58 -8.05 8.02
N GLU A 98 -20.81 -8.42 8.38
CA GLU A 98 -21.37 -8.22 9.72
C GLU A 98 -20.63 -9.07 10.77
N VAL A 99 -20.27 -10.33 10.43
CA VAL A 99 -19.47 -11.19 11.29
C VAL A 99 -18.05 -10.64 11.44
N VAL A 100 -17.39 -10.32 10.33
CA VAL A 100 -16.04 -9.73 10.32
C VAL A 100 -15.98 -8.43 11.12
N SER A 101 -16.98 -7.56 10.97
CA SER A 101 -17.08 -6.30 11.74
C SER A 101 -17.11 -6.54 13.25
N ARG A 102 -17.88 -7.54 13.70
CA ARG A 102 -17.92 -7.92 15.12
C ARG A 102 -16.61 -8.50 15.61
N LEU A 103 -16.01 -9.42 14.84
CA LEU A 103 -14.72 -10.01 15.19
C LEU A 103 -13.60 -8.95 15.25
N HIS A 104 -13.63 -7.98 14.34
CA HIS A 104 -12.63 -6.89 14.31
C HIS A 104 -12.85 -5.85 15.42
N SER A 105 -14.06 -5.77 16.01
CA SER A 105 -14.37 -4.85 17.11
C SER A 105 -13.87 -5.34 18.48
N VAL A 106 -13.45 -6.60 18.59
CA VAL A 106 -13.01 -7.21 19.85
C VAL A 106 -11.49 -7.20 19.92
N LEU A 107 -10.92 -6.75 21.04
CA LEU A 107 -9.49 -6.84 21.29
C LEU A 107 -9.02 -8.29 21.34
N LEU A 108 -7.76 -8.52 21.02
CA LEU A 108 -7.07 -9.77 21.29
C LEU A 108 -6.77 -9.87 22.80
N ASP A 109 -6.90 -11.09 23.35
CA ASP A 109 -6.59 -11.36 24.74
C ASP A 109 -5.08 -11.30 24.99
N ARG A 110 -4.65 -10.39 25.90
CA ARG A 110 -3.23 -10.16 26.19
C ARG A 110 -2.59 -11.25 27.07
N ASP A 111 -3.38 -12.10 27.67
CA ASP A 111 -2.89 -13.25 28.43
C ASP A 111 -2.58 -14.46 27.54
N ARG A 112 -2.82 -14.33 26.25
CA ARG A 112 -2.59 -15.34 25.21
C ARG A 112 -1.74 -14.78 24.06
N PRO A 113 -1.24 -15.64 23.14
CA PRO A 113 -0.67 -15.19 21.88
C PRO A 113 -1.64 -14.29 21.10
N LEU A 114 -1.16 -13.15 20.59
CA LEU A 114 -1.99 -12.07 20.08
C LEU A 114 -2.44 -12.28 18.62
N TRP A 115 -3.14 -13.37 18.37
CA TRP A 115 -3.72 -13.70 17.06
C TRP A 115 -4.94 -14.61 17.17
N GLU A 116 -5.79 -14.58 16.16
CA GLU A 116 -6.93 -15.48 15.97
C GLU A 116 -7.12 -15.76 14.48
N LEU A 117 -7.50 -17.00 14.14
CA LEU A 117 -7.89 -17.40 12.80
C LEU A 117 -9.30 -17.99 12.84
N HIS A 118 -10.19 -17.46 12.01
CA HIS A 118 -11.57 -17.91 11.91
C HIS A 118 -11.83 -18.47 10.51
N ILE A 119 -12.27 -19.72 10.42
CA ILE A 119 -12.79 -20.32 9.20
C ILE A 119 -14.30 -20.15 9.23
N ILE A 120 -14.82 -19.38 8.26
CA ILE A 120 -16.23 -19.01 8.18
C ILE A 120 -16.83 -19.64 6.92
N GLU A 121 -17.74 -20.58 7.13
CA GLU A 121 -18.41 -21.33 6.07
C GLU A 121 -19.84 -20.87 5.86
N GLY A 122 -20.48 -21.41 4.81
CA GLY A 122 -21.89 -21.15 4.52
C GLY A 122 -22.13 -19.94 3.63
N LEU A 123 -21.13 -19.52 2.85
CA LEU A 123 -21.33 -18.53 1.79
C LEU A 123 -22.23 -19.07 0.68
N ASP A 124 -23.11 -18.21 0.14
CA ASP A 124 -24.13 -18.55 -0.87
C ASP A 124 -23.54 -19.00 -2.21
N ASP A 125 -22.29 -18.61 -2.51
CA ASP A 125 -21.55 -19.03 -3.72
C ASP A 125 -20.76 -20.34 -3.52
N GLY A 126 -20.94 -21.02 -2.37
CA GLY A 126 -20.22 -22.25 -1.99
C GLY A 126 -18.74 -22.04 -1.68
N CYS A 127 -18.32 -20.80 -1.46
CA CYS A 127 -17.01 -20.46 -0.91
C CYS A 127 -17.01 -20.57 0.62
N PHE A 128 -15.81 -20.52 1.19
CA PHE A 128 -15.59 -20.25 2.62
C PHE A 128 -14.61 -19.11 2.80
N ALA A 129 -14.64 -18.46 3.95
CA ALA A 129 -13.73 -17.39 4.27
C ALA A 129 -12.73 -17.81 5.35
N VAL A 130 -11.51 -17.33 5.25
CA VAL A 130 -10.49 -17.38 6.29
C VAL A 130 -10.21 -15.95 6.74
N TYR A 131 -10.53 -15.64 8.00
CA TYR A 131 -10.28 -14.36 8.60
C TYR A 131 -9.15 -14.51 9.62
N VAL A 132 -8.01 -13.90 9.35
CA VAL A 132 -6.81 -13.93 10.20
C VAL A 132 -6.65 -12.57 10.85
N LYS A 133 -6.72 -12.50 12.18
CA LYS A 133 -6.53 -11.28 12.98
C LYS A 133 -5.27 -11.41 13.81
N ILE A 134 -4.36 -10.45 13.69
CA ILE A 134 -3.05 -10.45 14.34
C ILE A 134 -2.76 -9.06 14.89
N HIS A 135 -2.22 -8.98 16.10
CA HIS A 135 -1.78 -7.71 16.68
C HIS A 135 -0.59 -7.13 15.90
N HIS A 136 -0.58 -5.82 15.67
CA HIS A 136 0.43 -5.14 14.87
C HIS A 136 1.86 -5.25 15.46
N ALA A 137 1.98 -5.55 16.76
CA ALA A 137 3.25 -5.86 17.39
C ALA A 137 3.85 -7.22 16.98
N TYR A 138 3.07 -8.15 16.41
CA TYR A 138 3.58 -9.40 15.85
C TYR A 138 4.06 -9.25 14.43
N CYS A 139 3.31 -8.51 13.62
CA CYS A 139 3.66 -8.32 12.22
C CYS A 139 3.03 -7.05 11.63
N ASP A 140 3.72 -6.45 10.68
CA ASP A 140 3.19 -5.39 9.85
C ASP A 140 2.44 -5.96 8.62
N GLY A 141 1.82 -5.08 7.83
CA GLY A 141 1.07 -5.49 6.65
C GLY A 141 1.94 -6.20 5.60
N ALA A 142 3.20 -5.82 5.42
CA ALA A 142 4.11 -6.46 4.46
C ALA A 142 4.47 -7.89 4.92
N THR A 143 4.68 -8.05 6.20
CA THR A 143 4.92 -9.32 6.84
C THR A 143 3.72 -10.25 6.73
N LEU A 144 2.49 -9.72 6.92
CA LEU A 144 1.26 -10.48 6.75
C LEU A 144 1.08 -10.98 5.32
N VAL A 145 1.43 -10.17 4.32
CA VAL A 145 1.41 -10.59 2.91
C VAL A 145 2.46 -11.66 2.62
N LYS A 146 3.68 -11.52 3.18
CA LYS A 146 4.73 -12.54 3.06
C LYS A 146 4.26 -13.87 3.66
N LEU A 147 3.69 -13.83 4.85
CA LEU A 147 3.11 -14.99 5.52
C LEU A 147 2.01 -15.65 4.68
N LEU A 148 1.11 -14.83 4.08
CA LEU A 148 0.07 -15.31 3.16
C LEU A 148 0.68 -16.06 1.96
N ILE A 149 1.70 -15.50 1.32
CA ILE A 149 2.33 -16.11 0.14
C ILE A 149 3.08 -17.40 0.52
N GLU A 150 3.73 -17.43 1.67
CA GLU A 150 4.51 -18.61 2.12
C GLU A 150 3.61 -19.78 2.56
N THR A 151 2.40 -19.52 3.03
CA THR A 151 1.48 -20.54 3.51
C THR A 151 0.58 -21.14 2.42
N LEU A 152 0.44 -20.46 1.28
CA LEU A 152 -0.38 -20.91 0.17
C LEU A 152 0.48 -21.53 -0.94
N ASN A 153 -0.15 -22.41 -1.72
CA ASN A 153 0.48 -23.09 -2.85
C ASN A 153 0.15 -22.35 -4.15
N THR A 154 0.97 -22.55 -5.19
CA THR A 154 0.74 -21.98 -6.54
C THR A 154 0.10 -22.96 -7.51
N SER A 155 -0.14 -24.22 -7.10
CA SER A 155 -0.82 -25.25 -7.87
C SER A 155 -2.01 -25.82 -7.09
N PRO A 156 -3.16 -26.09 -7.73
CA PRO A 156 -4.30 -26.76 -7.09
C PRO A 156 -3.99 -28.20 -6.68
N ASP A 157 -3.03 -28.85 -7.34
CA ASP A 157 -2.63 -30.24 -7.07
C ASP A 157 -1.69 -30.35 -5.87
N ASP A 158 -1.07 -29.25 -5.48
CA ASP A 158 -0.22 -29.22 -4.29
C ASP A 158 -1.08 -29.14 -3.03
N ARG A 159 -1.27 -30.31 -2.41
CA ARG A 159 -2.07 -30.51 -1.19
C ARG A 159 -1.24 -30.34 0.10
N ARG A 160 -0.05 -29.77 0.03
CA ARG A 160 0.73 -29.47 1.24
C ARG A 160 0.02 -28.39 2.03
N LEU A 161 -0.39 -28.71 3.25
CA LEU A 161 -0.95 -27.75 4.19
C LEU A 161 0.18 -27.13 5.01
N ARG A 162 0.25 -25.80 5.00
CA ARG A 162 1.11 -25.01 5.87
C ARG A 162 0.22 -24.06 6.65
N ALA A 163 0.26 -24.16 7.96
CA ALA A 163 -0.49 -23.27 8.81
C ALA A 163 0.32 -21.98 9.07
N ASN A 164 -0.37 -20.84 9.19
CA ASN A 164 0.26 -19.54 9.46
C ASN A 164 1.11 -19.53 10.74
N TRP A 165 0.85 -20.46 11.65
CA TRP A 165 1.50 -20.56 12.97
C TRP A 165 2.61 -21.62 13.07
N GLU A 166 2.96 -22.28 11.97
CA GLU A 166 4.06 -23.27 11.98
C GLU A 166 5.44 -22.61 12.11
N ALA A 167 6.33 -23.21 12.88
CA ALA A 167 7.64 -22.67 13.22
C ALA A 167 8.56 -22.43 12.02
N THR A 168 8.42 -23.20 10.95
CA THR A 168 9.32 -23.20 9.79
C THR A 168 9.30 -21.89 9.00
N HIS A 169 8.21 -21.12 9.09
CA HIS A 169 8.05 -19.88 8.33
C HIS A 169 8.49 -18.63 9.09
N VAL A 170 8.71 -18.76 10.41
CA VAL A 170 8.94 -17.64 11.32
C VAL A 170 10.40 -17.49 11.73
N ALA A 171 11.25 -18.49 11.53
CA ALA A 171 12.67 -18.39 11.82
C ALA A 171 13.35 -17.25 11.03
N SER A 172 12.93 -17.03 9.76
CA SER A 172 13.38 -15.89 8.95
C SER A 172 12.93 -14.53 9.49
N PHE A 173 11.88 -14.49 10.32
CA PHE A 173 11.37 -13.29 10.97
C PHE A 173 12.26 -12.78 12.10
N ARG A 174 12.99 -13.67 12.77
CA ARG A 174 13.78 -13.36 13.97
C ARG A 174 15.18 -12.87 13.69
N GLU A 175 15.82 -13.38 12.65
CA GLU A 175 17.20 -12.99 12.32
C GLU A 175 17.31 -11.56 11.78
N GLN A 176 16.20 -10.97 11.37
CA GLN A 176 16.19 -9.69 10.69
C GLN A 176 15.69 -8.51 11.53
N SER A 177 15.27 -8.74 12.77
CA SER A 177 15.07 -7.66 13.75
C SER A 177 16.43 -7.19 14.24
N SER A 178 17.12 -6.41 13.43
CA SER A 178 18.49 -5.97 13.66
C SER A 178 18.64 -5.13 14.93
N PRO A 179 19.70 -5.36 15.72
CA PRO A 179 19.98 -4.63 16.96
C PRO A 179 20.56 -3.22 16.74
N GLY A 180 20.26 -2.56 15.61
CA GLY A 180 20.94 -1.33 15.24
C GLY A 180 20.59 -0.08 16.04
N LEU A 181 19.38 0.03 16.61
CA LEU A 181 18.95 1.20 17.38
C LEU A 181 18.76 0.90 18.87
N SER A 182 18.39 -0.34 19.23
CA SER A 182 18.15 -0.75 20.62
C SER A 182 19.41 -0.87 21.47
N SER A 183 20.56 -1.19 20.87
CA SER A 183 21.84 -1.28 21.59
C SER A 183 22.40 0.09 22.02
N ARG A 184 21.92 1.20 21.42
CA ARG A 184 22.33 2.56 21.79
C ARG A 184 21.41 3.26 22.79
N ILE A 185 20.22 2.73 23.06
CA ILE A 185 19.23 3.29 24.00
C ILE A 185 19.25 2.57 25.35
N GLY A 186 20.09 1.58 25.54
CA GLY A 186 20.17 0.73 26.73
C GLY A 186 20.76 1.39 28.01
N GLN A 187 20.89 2.71 28.06
CA GLN A 187 21.27 3.40 29.28
C GLN A 187 20.17 4.39 29.69
N THR A 188 19.60 4.17 30.85
CA THR A 188 18.47 4.92 31.44
C THR A 188 18.71 6.44 31.53
N ALA A 189 19.93 6.93 31.50
CA ALA A 189 20.27 8.34 31.36
C ALA A 189 20.01 8.88 29.93
N GLY A 190 19.99 8.02 28.90
CA GLY A 190 19.68 8.37 27.52
C GLY A 190 18.19 8.59 27.24
N LEU A 191 17.28 7.94 27.99
CA LEU A 191 15.85 8.09 27.79
C LEU A 191 15.34 9.49 28.17
N VAL A 192 15.84 10.08 29.25
CA VAL A 192 15.48 11.44 29.64
C VAL A 192 16.13 12.46 28.68
N GLY A 193 17.38 12.24 28.27
CA GLY A 193 18.06 13.03 27.27
C GLY A 193 17.43 12.91 25.88
N ALA A 194 17.01 11.69 25.47
CA ALA A 194 16.29 11.46 24.23
C ALA A 194 14.88 12.06 24.26
N ALA A 195 14.16 12.00 25.39
CA ALA A 195 12.86 12.66 25.55
C ALA A 195 13.00 14.19 25.49
N LEU A 196 14.05 14.78 26.09
CA LEU A 196 14.32 16.20 26.02
C LEU A 196 14.79 16.66 24.63
N THR A 197 15.64 15.88 23.95
CA THR A 197 16.03 16.16 22.56
C THR A 197 14.85 15.98 21.62
N THR A 198 14.04 14.95 21.82
CA THR A 198 12.80 14.74 21.04
C THR A 198 11.79 15.86 21.29
N ALA A 199 11.60 16.31 22.53
CA ALA A 199 10.75 17.46 22.84
C ALA A 199 11.28 18.76 22.22
N ARG A 200 12.59 18.99 22.26
CA ARG A 200 13.25 20.13 21.59
C ARG A 200 13.13 20.04 20.07
N ASP A 201 13.28 18.83 19.50
CA ASP A 201 13.15 18.61 18.07
C ASP A 201 11.70 18.74 17.60
N ILE A 202 10.74 18.26 18.41
CA ILE A 202 9.30 18.48 18.20
C ILE A 202 8.97 19.97 18.27
N THR A 203 9.48 20.71 19.27
CA THR A 203 9.24 22.14 19.41
C THR A 203 9.89 22.93 18.27
N SER A 204 11.11 22.58 17.87
CA SER A 204 11.81 23.19 16.74
C SER A 204 11.13 22.85 15.40
N MET A 205 10.55 21.66 15.30
CA MET A 205 9.78 21.22 14.14
C MET A 205 8.42 21.91 14.09
N ALA A 206 7.72 22.03 15.21
CA ALA A 206 6.49 22.83 15.33
C ALA A 206 6.72 24.30 14.99
N GLY A 207 7.82 24.88 15.46
CA GLY A 207 8.22 26.25 15.10
C GLY A 207 8.51 26.40 13.60
N ARG A 208 9.24 25.45 12.98
CA ARG A 208 9.48 25.44 11.53
C ARG A 208 8.19 25.27 10.72
N MET A 209 7.28 24.42 11.18
CA MET A 209 5.97 24.21 10.56
C MET A 209 5.10 25.47 10.65
N ALA A 210 5.13 26.18 11.79
CA ALA A 210 4.44 27.45 11.95
C ALA A 210 5.02 28.52 11.00
N LEU A 211 6.34 28.62 10.87
CA LEU A 211 7.01 29.52 9.93
C LEU A 211 6.72 29.17 8.47
N GLN A 212 6.60 27.88 8.16
CA GLN A 212 6.22 27.39 6.84
C GLN A 212 4.77 27.73 6.49
N ARG A 213 3.84 27.63 7.47
CA ARG A 213 2.42 27.98 7.31
C ARG A 213 2.21 29.48 7.01
N ILE A 214 3.07 30.34 7.53
CA ILE A 214 3.04 31.80 7.27
C ILE A 214 3.95 32.20 6.11
N GLY A 215 4.48 31.24 5.33
CA GLY A 215 5.27 31.50 4.12
C GLY A 215 6.69 32.01 4.35
N LEU A 216 7.20 31.99 5.59
CA LEU A 216 8.54 32.51 5.93
C LEU A 216 9.67 31.48 5.70
N GLN A 217 9.33 30.18 5.49
CA GLN A 217 10.30 29.17 5.10
C GLN A 217 9.72 28.23 4.03
N PRO A 218 10.44 27.93 2.92
CA PRO A 218 10.06 26.89 1.99
C PRO A 218 10.21 25.53 2.69
N GLY A 219 9.14 24.73 2.73
CA GLY A 219 9.16 23.40 3.29
C GLY A 219 9.39 22.33 2.24
N ARG A 220 10.01 21.20 2.66
CA ARG A 220 10.21 20.03 1.83
C ARG A 220 9.14 18.94 2.03
N LEU A 221 8.31 19.06 3.07
CA LEU A 221 7.18 18.17 3.32
C LEU A 221 5.90 18.97 3.53
N PRO A 222 4.72 18.42 3.17
CA PRO A 222 3.44 19.06 3.48
C PRO A 222 3.32 19.34 4.97
N VAL A 223 2.77 20.52 5.30
CA VAL A 223 2.56 20.92 6.70
C VAL A 223 1.50 19.99 7.31
N PRO A 224 1.79 19.26 8.39
CA PRO A 224 0.79 18.46 9.08
C PRO A 224 -0.26 19.36 9.75
N PHE A 225 -1.40 18.78 10.11
CA PHE A 225 -2.51 19.49 10.76
C PHE A 225 -3.08 20.63 9.90
N THR A 226 -3.23 20.40 8.60
CA THR A 226 -3.85 21.35 7.65
C THR A 226 -5.07 20.77 6.96
N ALA A 227 -5.45 19.53 7.23
CA ALA A 227 -6.62 18.91 6.63
C ALA A 227 -7.92 19.60 7.10
N PRO A 228 -8.91 19.79 6.22
CA PRO A 228 -10.21 20.29 6.63
C PRO A 228 -10.90 19.28 7.55
N ARG A 229 -11.52 19.76 8.63
CA ARG A 229 -12.27 18.86 9.51
C ARG A 229 -13.57 18.41 8.85
N THR A 230 -13.79 17.12 8.84
CA THR A 230 -14.99 16.47 8.27
C THR A 230 -15.47 15.35 9.19
N LYS A 231 -16.59 14.71 8.84
CA LYS A 231 -17.11 13.51 9.51
C LYS A 231 -16.07 12.36 9.57
N LEU A 232 -15.13 12.32 8.63
CA LEU A 232 -14.04 11.34 8.63
C LEU A 232 -13.00 11.57 9.75
N ASN A 233 -13.17 12.62 10.54
CA ASN A 233 -12.34 12.97 11.71
C ASN A 233 -13.13 12.92 13.02
N SER A 234 -14.29 12.28 13.04
CA SER A 234 -15.05 12.07 14.26
C SER A 234 -14.35 11.08 15.18
N VAL A 235 -14.52 11.26 16.48
CA VAL A 235 -14.10 10.27 17.48
C VAL A 235 -14.74 8.92 17.18
N VAL A 236 -13.98 7.85 17.27
CA VAL A 236 -14.44 6.49 17.05
C VAL A 236 -14.58 5.76 18.37
N THR A 237 -15.65 4.99 18.53
CA THR A 237 -15.80 4.04 19.62
C THR A 237 -15.16 2.70 19.23
N ARG A 238 -15.29 1.68 20.09
CA ARG A 238 -14.73 0.36 19.84
C ARG A 238 -15.41 -0.38 18.67
N ALA A 239 -16.66 -0.02 18.33
CA ALA A 239 -17.41 -0.69 17.28
C ALA A 239 -16.83 -0.38 15.88
N ARG A 240 -16.54 -1.43 15.13
CA ARG A 240 -16.01 -1.35 13.75
C ARG A 240 -17.06 -1.78 12.75
N ARG A 241 -16.98 -1.21 11.56
CA ARG A 241 -17.66 -1.65 10.34
C ARG A 241 -16.65 -1.90 9.26
N ALA A 242 -16.83 -3.01 8.56
CA ALA A 242 -16.00 -3.38 7.43
C ALA A 242 -16.85 -3.47 6.17
N ALA A 243 -16.30 -3.02 5.05
CA ALA A 243 -16.83 -3.24 3.72
C ALA A 243 -15.71 -3.72 2.79
N ILE A 244 -16.09 -4.42 1.72
CA ILE A 244 -15.16 -4.95 0.73
C ILE A 244 -15.66 -4.61 -0.67
N ASP A 245 -14.71 -4.50 -1.59
CA ASP A 245 -14.96 -4.27 -2.99
C ASP A 245 -13.82 -4.84 -3.85
N GLU A 246 -14.03 -4.99 -5.16
CA GLU A 246 -12.98 -5.41 -6.10
C GLU A 246 -13.07 -4.63 -7.42
N LEU A 247 -11.93 -4.23 -7.95
CA LEU A 247 -11.85 -3.53 -9.23
C LEU A 247 -10.95 -4.30 -10.23
N PRO A 248 -11.27 -4.28 -11.54
CA PRO A 248 -10.49 -4.97 -12.56
C PRO A 248 -9.16 -4.25 -12.82
N MET A 249 -8.04 -4.94 -12.57
CA MET A 249 -6.70 -4.40 -12.66
C MET A 249 -6.35 -3.86 -14.05
N ASP A 250 -6.78 -4.54 -15.11
CA ASP A 250 -6.43 -4.16 -16.48
C ASP A 250 -7.15 -2.88 -16.94
N GLU A 251 -8.36 -2.65 -16.43
CA GLU A 251 -9.07 -1.39 -16.67
C GLU A 251 -8.43 -0.22 -15.90
N LEU A 252 -8.00 -0.46 -14.65
CA LEU A 252 -7.24 0.53 -13.88
C LEU A 252 -5.92 0.90 -14.57
N LYS A 253 -5.18 -0.07 -15.10
CA LYS A 253 -3.97 0.17 -15.91
C LYS A 253 -4.28 0.95 -17.18
N THR A 254 -5.41 0.65 -17.84
CA THR A 254 -5.85 1.37 -19.05
C THR A 254 -6.11 2.84 -18.74
N ILE A 255 -6.74 3.16 -17.62
CA ILE A 255 -6.92 4.54 -17.16
C ILE A 255 -5.57 5.20 -16.91
N SER A 256 -4.69 4.56 -16.15
CA SER A 256 -3.34 5.02 -15.83
C SER A 256 -2.55 5.37 -17.10
N HIS A 257 -2.45 4.45 -18.04
CA HIS A 257 -1.73 4.66 -19.32
C HIS A 257 -2.34 5.76 -20.19
N SER A 258 -3.69 5.79 -20.29
CA SER A 258 -4.37 6.79 -21.14
C SER A 258 -4.31 8.22 -20.61
N THR A 259 -4.05 8.34 -19.31
CA THR A 259 -3.92 9.64 -18.63
C THR A 259 -2.48 9.99 -18.26
N ASP A 260 -1.50 9.13 -18.56
CA ASP A 260 -0.09 9.33 -18.18
C ASP A 260 0.05 9.65 -16.68
N THR A 261 -0.44 8.70 -15.85
CA THR A 261 -0.41 8.74 -14.38
C THR A 261 -0.06 7.35 -13.84
N THR A 262 0.21 7.22 -12.56
CA THR A 262 0.48 5.91 -11.96
C THR A 262 -0.82 5.18 -11.58
N LEU A 263 -0.76 3.85 -11.45
CA LEU A 263 -1.87 3.05 -10.94
C LEU A 263 -2.32 3.54 -9.56
N ASN A 264 -1.36 3.90 -8.70
CA ASN A 264 -1.65 4.43 -7.38
C ASN A 264 -2.44 5.75 -7.44
N ASP A 265 -2.11 6.65 -8.38
CA ASP A 265 -2.84 7.92 -8.56
C ASP A 265 -4.30 7.66 -8.96
N VAL A 266 -4.53 6.64 -9.81
CA VAL A 266 -5.88 6.21 -10.22
C VAL A 266 -6.68 5.71 -9.01
N ILE A 267 -6.10 4.82 -8.20
CA ILE A 267 -6.73 4.28 -7.00
C ILE A 267 -7.09 5.40 -6.01
N VAL A 268 -6.14 6.26 -5.71
CA VAL A 268 -6.36 7.40 -4.79
C VAL A 268 -7.44 8.33 -5.31
N THR A 269 -7.53 8.53 -6.64
CA THR A 269 -8.58 9.36 -7.25
C THR A 269 -9.96 8.74 -7.13
N ILE A 270 -10.09 7.42 -7.27
CA ILE A 270 -11.34 6.70 -7.04
C ILE A 270 -11.79 6.89 -5.59
N CYS A 271 -10.88 6.67 -4.63
CA CYS A 271 -11.16 6.91 -3.21
C CYS A 271 -11.60 8.36 -2.96
N ASP A 272 -10.88 9.35 -3.52
CA ASP A 272 -11.18 10.77 -3.37
C ASP A 272 -12.59 11.15 -3.87
N ILE A 273 -12.97 10.65 -5.06
CA ILE A 273 -14.30 10.90 -5.61
C ILE A 273 -15.39 10.25 -4.74
N ALA A 274 -15.17 9.00 -4.31
CA ALA A 274 -16.10 8.26 -3.46
C ALA A 274 -16.30 8.95 -2.11
N LEU A 275 -15.23 9.33 -1.43
CA LEU A 275 -15.26 10.04 -0.14
C LEU A 275 -15.94 11.40 -0.25
N THR A 276 -15.69 12.15 -1.34
CA THR A 276 -16.37 13.43 -1.58
C THR A 276 -17.89 13.24 -1.76
N ARG A 277 -18.29 12.16 -2.46
CA ARG A 277 -19.72 11.81 -2.62
C ARG A 277 -20.35 11.40 -1.29
N TYR A 278 -19.64 10.59 -0.52
CA TYR A 278 -20.04 10.17 0.82
C TYR A 278 -20.27 11.38 1.74
N LEU A 279 -19.31 12.29 1.82
CA LEU A 279 -19.45 13.51 2.62
C LEU A 279 -20.61 14.39 2.14
N ARG A 280 -20.81 14.51 0.84
CA ARG A 280 -21.96 15.26 0.27
C ARG A 280 -23.29 14.63 0.67
N ARG A 281 -23.41 13.31 0.67
CA ARG A 281 -24.61 12.59 1.15
C ARG A 281 -24.93 12.97 2.61
N HIS A 282 -23.89 13.19 3.41
CA HIS A 282 -24.01 13.61 4.81
C HIS A 282 -24.00 15.15 5.00
N HIS A 283 -24.34 15.93 3.97
CA HIS A 283 -24.41 17.40 3.99
C HIS A 283 -23.10 18.10 4.37
N GLN A 284 -21.94 17.44 4.13
CA GLN A 284 -20.61 17.96 4.40
C GLN A 284 -19.76 17.99 3.12
N THR A 285 -20.16 18.78 2.13
CA THR A 285 -19.34 18.94 0.92
C THR A 285 -18.05 19.68 1.29
N PRO A 286 -16.86 19.08 1.10
CA PRO A 286 -15.62 19.77 1.40
C PRO A 286 -15.44 21.01 0.53
N THR A 287 -15.10 22.13 1.16
CA THR A 287 -14.74 23.38 0.46
C THR A 287 -13.27 23.40 0.04
N GLU A 288 -12.43 22.69 0.78
CA GLU A 288 -11.01 22.48 0.50
C GLU A 288 -10.74 21.02 0.12
N PRO A 289 -9.64 20.74 -0.59
CA PRO A 289 -9.24 19.37 -0.87
C PRO A 289 -9.04 18.56 0.42
N LEU A 290 -9.48 17.30 0.41
CA LEU A 290 -9.17 16.36 1.49
C LEU A 290 -7.67 16.03 1.48
N VAL A 291 -7.16 15.54 2.61
CA VAL A 291 -5.78 15.08 2.76
C VAL A 291 -5.79 13.59 3.10
N ALA A 292 -5.12 12.79 2.27
CA ALA A 292 -4.89 11.38 2.55
C ALA A 292 -3.55 11.18 3.25
N GLN A 293 -3.53 10.36 4.29
CA GLN A 293 -2.31 9.79 4.85
C GLN A 293 -1.94 8.56 4.02
N MET A 294 -0.76 8.56 3.42
CA MET A 294 -0.32 7.46 2.57
C MET A 294 0.95 6.82 3.11
N PRO A 295 0.92 5.54 3.47
CA PRO A 295 2.13 4.79 3.78
C PRO A 295 2.99 4.66 2.52
N VAL A 296 4.27 5.03 2.63
CA VAL A 296 5.27 4.89 1.58
C VAL A 296 6.43 4.07 2.12
N SER A 297 6.81 3.01 1.40
CA SER A 297 8.01 2.26 1.72
C SER A 297 9.24 3.10 1.40
N LEU A 298 10.15 3.24 2.36
CA LEU A 298 11.42 3.94 2.20
C LEU A 298 12.55 2.97 1.80
N ARG A 299 12.22 1.71 1.52
CA ARG A 299 13.21 0.69 1.12
C ARG A 299 13.83 1.07 -0.22
N ARG A 300 15.14 1.03 -0.28
CA ARG A 300 15.89 0.96 -1.54
C ARG A 300 15.85 -0.48 -2.04
N GLU A 301 15.75 -0.66 -3.36
CA GLU A 301 15.67 -1.98 -4.02
C GLU A 301 16.87 -2.91 -3.72
N ASP A 302 17.96 -2.36 -3.19
CA ASP A 302 19.21 -3.07 -2.91
C ASP A 302 19.41 -3.49 -1.44
N ASN A 303 18.41 -3.29 -0.57
CA ASN A 303 18.58 -3.56 0.86
C ASN A 303 17.47 -4.47 1.39
N ASP A 304 17.83 -5.74 1.64
CA ASP A 304 16.97 -6.79 2.22
C ASP A 304 16.74 -6.64 3.74
N GLU A 305 17.11 -5.51 4.34
CA GLU A 305 16.85 -5.26 5.75
C GLU A 305 15.34 -5.17 6.03
N LEU A 306 14.83 -6.18 6.70
CA LEU A 306 13.47 -6.23 7.22
C LEU A 306 13.38 -5.38 8.49
N GLY A 307 12.54 -4.39 8.46
CA GLY A 307 12.17 -3.53 9.58
C GLY A 307 11.07 -2.59 9.12
N ASN A 308 10.23 -2.15 10.03
CA ASN A 308 9.13 -1.19 9.78
C ASN A 308 9.70 0.17 9.32
N GLN A 309 10.13 0.27 8.05
CA GLN A 309 10.58 1.51 7.41
C GLN A 309 9.43 2.11 6.58
N LEU A 310 8.30 2.32 7.24
CA LEU A 310 7.15 2.98 6.64
C LEU A 310 7.15 4.45 7.04
N ALA A 311 7.07 5.33 6.05
CA ALA A 311 6.69 6.71 6.24
C ALA A 311 5.21 6.88 5.96
N ILE A 312 4.52 7.63 6.81
CA ILE A 312 3.15 8.06 6.53
C ILE A 312 3.22 9.53 6.09
N LEU A 313 2.93 9.75 4.83
CA LEU A 313 3.05 11.08 4.21
C LEU A 313 1.67 11.64 3.85
N PRO A 314 1.40 12.92 4.16
CA PRO A 314 0.15 13.57 3.77
C PRO A 314 0.17 13.94 2.28
N VAL A 315 -0.87 13.54 1.55
CA VAL A 315 -1.08 13.84 0.13
C VAL A 315 -2.37 14.63 -0.02
N THR A 316 -2.30 15.80 -0.62
CA THR A 316 -3.48 16.61 -0.93
C THR A 316 -4.25 15.97 -2.07
N LEU A 317 -5.55 15.74 -1.87
CA LEU A 317 -6.45 15.14 -2.84
C LEU A 317 -7.03 16.16 -3.83
N GLY A 318 -7.99 15.75 -4.65
CA GLY A 318 -8.59 16.60 -5.66
C GLY A 318 -9.67 17.53 -5.08
N GLN A 319 -9.88 18.69 -5.73
CA GLN A 319 -10.94 19.60 -5.36
C GLN A 319 -12.31 19.01 -5.69
N ALA A 320 -13.24 19.06 -4.76
CA ALA A 320 -14.62 18.63 -4.96
C ALA A 320 -15.28 19.32 -6.19
N GLY A 321 -16.04 18.57 -6.98
CA GLY A 321 -16.75 19.09 -8.16
C GLY A 321 -15.91 19.25 -9.44
N GLN A 322 -14.61 19.05 -9.40
CA GLN A 322 -13.79 19.06 -10.61
C GLN A 322 -14.02 17.79 -11.48
N ASP A 323 -13.69 17.91 -12.77
CA ASP A 323 -13.64 16.78 -13.70
C ASP A 323 -12.72 15.67 -13.20
N PRO A 324 -13.11 14.38 -13.31
CA PRO A 324 -12.32 13.27 -12.77
C PRO A 324 -10.87 13.22 -13.26
N VAL A 325 -10.58 13.53 -14.53
CA VAL A 325 -9.20 13.54 -15.05
C VAL A 325 -8.42 14.74 -14.50
N ARG A 326 -9.05 15.89 -14.27
CA ARG A 326 -8.40 17.03 -13.60
C ARG A 326 -8.04 16.69 -12.16
N ARG A 327 -8.94 16.02 -11.43
CA ARG A 327 -8.68 15.53 -10.07
C ARG A 327 -7.50 14.55 -10.08
N LEU A 328 -7.50 13.56 -10.99
CA LEU A 328 -6.42 12.60 -11.16
C LEU A 328 -5.07 13.29 -11.38
N LYS A 329 -5.02 14.29 -12.27
CA LYS A 329 -3.79 15.04 -12.54
C LYS A 329 -3.33 15.91 -11.35
N ALA A 330 -4.24 16.42 -10.55
CA ALA A 330 -3.91 17.16 -9.33
C ALA A 330 -3.32 16.22 -8.27
N ILE A 331 -3.95 15.07 -8.03
CA ILE A 331 -3.48 14.03 -7.10
C ILE A 331 -2.11 13.49 -7.54
N SER A 332 -1.94 13.18 -8.84
CA SER A 332 -0.67 12.70 -9.39
C SER A 332 0.49 13.66 -9.14
N ARG A 333 0.26 14.98 -9.30
CA ARG A 333 1.26 16.01 -8.96
C ARG A 333 1.57 16.02 -7.48
N SER A 334 0.55 16.03 -6.62
CA SER A 334 0.73 16.00 -5.15
C SER A 334 1.51 14.75 -4.71
N CYS A 335 1.19 13.56 -5.23
CA CYS A 335 1.92 12.33 -4.96
C CYS A 335 3.39 12.40 -5.40
N ALA A 336 3.66 12.99 -6.58
CA ALA A 336 5.02 13.13 -7.10
C ALA A 336 5.85 14.11 -6.27
N GLU A 337 5.28 15.23 -5.84
CA GLU A 337 5.92 16.22 -4.97
C GLU A 337 6.28 15.62 -3.63
N VAL A 338 5.33 14.95 -2.96
CA VAL A 338 5.54 14.30 -1.67
C VAL A 338 6.62 13.21 -1.75
N LYS A 339 6.62 12.39 -2.81
CA LYS A 339 7.67 11.37 -3.01
C LYS A 339 9.05 12.00 -3.25
N LYS A 340 9.12 13.08 -4.02
CA LYS A 340 10.37 13.82 -4.27
C LYS A 340 10.94 14.39 -2.98
N ASP A 341 10.09 15.01 -2.16
CA ASP A 341 10.50 15.61 -0.90
C ASP A 341 10.94 14.56 0.13
N ALA A 342 10.21 13.43 0.21
CA ALA A 342 10.61 12.31 1.05
C ALA A 342 11.95 11.67 0.61
N ALA A 343 12.16 11.53 -0.70
CA ALA A 343 13.43 11.00 -1.25
C ALA A 343 14.63 11.93 -1.01
N ALA A 344 14.40 13.23 -0.78
CA ALA A 344 15.45 14.19 -0.43
C ALA A 344 15.87 14.14 1.06
N MET A 345 15.12 13.42 1.89
CA MET A 345 15.41 13.22 3.32
C MET A 345 16.07 11.86 3.56
N SER A 346 16.81 11.74 4.66
CA SER A 346 17.29 10.42 5.07
C SER A 346 16.13 9.53 5.55
N PRO A 347 16.18 8.21 5.36
CA PRO A 347 15.14 7.29 5.85
C PRO A 347 14.87 7.46 7.35
N THR A 348 15.92 7.67 8.14
CA THR A 348 15.81 7.95 9.59
C THR A 348 15.02 9.23 9.87
N ALA A 349 15.28 10.32 9.12
CA ALA A 349 14.58 11.59 9.32
C ALA A 349 13.08 11.46 9.00
N VAL A 350 12.73 10.73 7.95
CA VAL A 350 11.32 10.49 7.58
C VAL A 350 10.63 9.58 8.61
N SER A 351 11.32 8.58 9.15
CA SER A 351 10.79 7.71 10.22
C SER A 351 10.55 8.50 11.51
N VAL A 352 11.51 9.34 11.93
CA VAL A 352 11.36 10.23 13.10
C VAL A 352 10.22 11.21 12.90
N TYR A 353 10.10 11.80 11.71
CA TYR A 353 8.97 12.67 11.35
C TYR A 353 7.63 11.95 11.51
N THR A 354 7.51 10.74 10.94
CA THR A 354 6.29 9.93 11.03
C THR A 354 5.93 9.61 12.47
N LEU A 355 6.90 9.14 13.27
CA LEU A 355 6.69 8.82 14.68
C LEU A 355 6.27 10.03 15.51
N ALA A 356 6.94 11.17 15.30
CA ALA A 356 6.62 12.40 16.04
C ALA A 356 5.19 12.86 15.75
N ILE A 357 4.77 12.86 14.49
CA ILE A 357 3.45 13.32 14.07
C ILE A 357 2.35 12.36 14.54
N GLN A 358 2.54 11.05 14.35
CA GLN A 358 1.60 10.05 14.83
C GLN A 358 1.54 10.04 16.36
N GLY A 359 2.66 10.27 17.03
CA GLY A 359 2.73 10.42 18.48
C GLY A 359 1.93 11.63 18.99
N VAL A 360 2.01 12.77 18.32
CA VAL A 360 1.21 13.98 18.67
C VAL A 360 -0.29 13.68 18.44
N ALA A 361 -0.66 13.05 17.32
CA ALA A 361 -2.05 12.67 17.04
C ALA A 361 -2.59 11.72 18.11
N GLN A 362 -1.83 10.69 18.48
CA GLN A 362 -2.21 9.72 19.52
C GLN A 362 -2.32 10.40 20.90
N ALA A 363 -1.36 11.23 21.26
CA ALA A 363 -1.40 11.96 22.54
C ALA A 363 -2.62 12.89 22.61
N SER A 364 -2.93 13.62 21.53
CA SER A 364 -4.09 14.50 21.47
C SER A 364 -5.41 13.75 21.64
N GLU A 365 -5.50 12.53 21.11
CA GLU A 365 -6.66 11.66 21.29
C GLU A 365 -6.81 11.20 22.74
N LEU A 366 -5.70 10.74 23.36
CA LEU A 366 -5.69 10.25 24.74
C LEU A 366 -6.08 11.33 25.78
N ILE A 367 -5.72 12.59 25.54
CA ILE A 367 -6.04 13.71 26.44
C ILE A 367 -7.31 14.47 26.02
N GLY A 368 -8.07 13.96 25.04
CA GLY A 368 -9.33 14.55 24.59
C GLY A 368 -9.20 15.85 23.79
N LEU A 369 -8.00 16.21 23.32
CA LEU A 369 -7.75 17.42 22.52
C LEU A 369 -7.81 17.19 21.01
N ALA A 370 -8.08 15.97 20.55
CA ALA A 370 -8.13 15.63 19.13
C ALA A 370 -9.15 16.47 18.35
N GLU A 371 -10.25 16.88 18.99
CA GLU A 371 -11.27 17.72 18.35
C GLU A 371 -10.87 19.20 18.27
N SER A 372 -9.93 19.64 19.08
CA SER A 372 -9.47 21.05 19.13
C SER A 372 -8.35 21.33 18.13
N LEU A 373 -7.58 20.32 17.73
CA LEU A 373 -6.49 20.44 16.76
C LEU A 373 -7.00 20.20 15.33
N PRO A 374 -6.49 20.91 14.31
CA PRO A 374 -6.75 20.54 12.93
C PRO A 374 -6.33 19.10 12.66
N PRO A 375 -7.06 18.34 11.85
CA PRO A 375 -6.70 16.95 11.56
C PRO A 375 -5.36 16.82 10.83
N LEU A 376 -4.65 15.72 11.10
CA LEU A 376 -3.44 15.35 10.37
C LEU A 376 -3.74 14.92 8.92
N GLY A 377 -4.93 14.41 8.68
CA GLY A 377 -5.49 13.98 7.41
C GLY A 377 -6.95 13.61 7.60
N ASN A 378 -7.63 13.25 6.52
CA ASN A 378 -9.04 12.85 6.55
C ASN A 378 -9.22 11.34 6.40
N ILE A 379 -8.25 10.66 5.80
CA ILE A 379 -8.30 9.23 5.48
C ILE A 379 -6.89 8.66 5.43
N LEU A 380 -6.73 7.38 5.77
CA LEU A 380 -5.53 6.63 5.40
C LEU A 380 -5.85 5.76 4.19
N ILE A 381 -5.03 5.85 3.14
CA ILE A 381 -5.12 5.02 1.95
C ILE A 381 -3.80 4.26 1.80
N SER A 382 -3.87 2.94 1.92
CA SER A 382 -2.71 2.04 1.80
C SER A 382 -2.83 1.17 0.55
N ASN A 383 -1.73 1.00 -0.16
CA ASN A 383 -1.65 0.13 -1.34
C ASN A 383 -0.58 -0.93 -1.10
N VAL A 384 -1.00 -2.18 -1.02
CA VAL A 384 -0.14 -3.33 -0.74
C VAL A 384 -0.07 -4.20 -1.99
N PRO A 385 1.10 -4.36 -2.61
CA PRO A 385 1.25 -5.25 -3.75
C PRO A 385 1.17 -6.72 -3.31
N GLY A 386 0.42 -7.52 -4.06
CA GLY A 386 0.31 -8.96 -3.87
C GLY A 386 0.68 -9.76 -5.10
N PRO A 387 0.55 -11.09 -5.04
CA PRO A 387 0.95 -12.01 -6.11
C PRO A 387 0.06 -11.87 -7.35
N LYS A 388 0.69 -12.03 -8.51
CA LYS A 388 0.02 -11.94 -9.82
C LYS A 388 -0.53 -13.29 -10.29
N VAL A 389 -0.30 -14.34 -9.52
CA VAL A 389 -0.70 -15.73 -9.83
C VAL A 389 -1.74 -16.20 -8.82
N PRO A 390 -2.64 -17.11 -9.20
CA PRO A 390 -3.59 -17.68 -8.26
C PRO A 390 -2.87 -18.47 -7.17
N LEU A 391 -3.40 -18.41 -5.96
CA LEU A 391 -2.92 -19.14 -4.79
C LEU A 391 -3.97 -20.12 -4.30
N TYR A 392 -3.50 -21.17 -3.63
CA TYR A 392 -4.35 -22.30 -3.19
C TYR A 392 -4.04 -22.67 -1.74
N LEU A 393 -5.09 -22.82 -0.94
CA LEU A 393 -5.03 -23.38 0.40
C LEU A 393 -5.46 -24.85 0.32
N TRP A 394 -4.49 -25.77 0.45
CA TRP A 394 -4.77 -27.21 0.38
C TRP A 394 -5.60 -27.65 -0.85
N GLY A 395 -5.43 -26.93 -1.97
CA GLY A 395 -6.15 -27.12 -3.22
C GLY A 395 -7.40 -26.24 -3.39
N ALA A 396 -7.90 -25.56 -2.36
CA ALA A 396 -8.95 -24.56 -2.52
C ALA A 396 -8.37 -23.27 -3.11
N ARG A 397 -8.94 -22.78 -4.21
CA ARG A 397 -8.48 -21.57 -4.88
C ARG A 397 -8.84 -20.33 -4.07
N MET A 398 -7.87 -19.48 -3.80
CA MET A 398 -8.13 -18.13 -3.27
C MET A 398 -8.75 -17.27 -4.36
N MET A 399 -9.94 -16.75 -4.11
CA MET A 399 -10.70 -15.90 -5.02
C MET A 399 -10.40 -14.42 -4.80
N ASN A 400 -10.26 -14.03 -3.53
CA ASN A 400 -9.99 -12.67 -3.07
C ASN A 400 -9.20 -12.67 -1.77
N ALA A 401 -8.49 -11.56 -1.51
CA ALA A 401 -7.82 -11.28 -0.24
C ALA A 401 -8.01 -9.81 0.15
N TYR A 402 -8.90 -9.56 1.09
CA TYR A 402 -9.25 -8.20 1.53
C TYR A 402 -8.46 -7.83 2.80
N PRO A 403 -7.62 -6.78 2.76
CA PRO A 403 -6.92 -6.31 3.95
C PRO A 403 -7.86 -5.52 4.87
N MET A 404 -7.79 -5.80 6.17
CA MET A 404 -8.51 -5.10 7.22
C MET A 404 -7.50 -4.43 8.16
N SER A 405 -7.30 -3.14 8.01
CA SER A 405 -6.22 -2.41 8.66
C SER A 405 -6.70 -1.56 9.84
N VAL A 406 -5.77 -1.12 10.68
CA VAL A 406 -6.05 -0.22 11.81
C VAL A 406 -6.60 1.13 11.33
N ILE A 407 -7.46 1.74 12.13
CA ILE A 407 -7.85 3.14 11.95
C ILE A 407 -6.84 3.99 12.73
N PRO A 408 -6.07 4.88 12.07
CA PRO A 408 -5.11 5.73 12.76
C PRO A 408 -5.78 6.75 13.68
N PRO A 409 -5.06 7.27 14.68
CA PRO A 409 -5.56 8.34 15.56
C PRO A 409 -6.08 9.55 14.77
N GLY A 410 -7.21 10.11 15.19
CA GLY A 410 -7.86 11.27 14.57
C GLY A 410 -8.53 11.00 13.23
N LEU A 411 -8.61 9.73 12.79
CA LEU A 411 -9.33 9.28 11.60
C LEU A 411 -10.51 8.38 11.99
N SER A 412 -11.53 8.36 11.15
CA SER A 412 -12.69 7.47 11.34
C SER A 412 -12.71 6.30 10.36
N MET A 413 -11.79 6.27 9.39
CA MET A 413 -11.79 5.27 8.32
C MET A 413 -10.36 5.02 7.80
N ASN A 414 -10.16 3.79 7.33
CA ASN A 414 -8.98 3.33 6.59
C ASN A 414 -9.44 2.59 5.34
N ILE A 415 -8.81 2.86 4.21
CA ILE A 415 -8.97 2.11 2.96
C ILE A 415 -7.64 1.46 2.64
N THR A 416 -7.60 0.14 2.56
CA THR A 416 -6.40 -0.60 2.15
C THR A 416 -6.72 -1.45 0.93
N VAL A 417 -5.87 -1.39 -0.08
CA VAL A 417 -6.05 -2.16 -1.31
C VAL A 417 -4.94 -3.18 -1.47
N PHE A 418 -5.27 -4.30 -2.07
CA PHE A 418 -4.37 -5.42 -2.31
C PHE A 418 -4.51 -5.92 -3.75
N SER A 419 -3.42 -5.94 -4.51
CA SER A 419 -3.47 -6.47 -5.87
C SER A 419 -3.30 -7.99 -5.87
N TYR A 420 -4.25 -8.71 -6.46
CA TYR A 420 -4.22 -10.16 -6.50
C TYR A 420 -4.85 -10.70 -7.78
N ASP A 421 -4.17 -11.62 -8.47
CA ASP A 421 -4.66 -12.42 -9.61
C ASP A 421 -5.51 -11.62 -10.63
N GLY A 422 -4.99 -10.46 -11.08
CA GLY A 422 -5.66 -9.61 -12.06
C GLY A 422 -6.74 -8.68 -11.51
N LYS A 423 -6.92 -8.62 -10.19
CA LYS A 423 -7.87 -7.77 -9.47
C LYS A 423 -7.17 -6.85 -8.48
N LEU A 424 -7.89 -5.83 -8.07
CA LEU A 424 -7.56 -4.99 -6.93
C LEU A 424 -8.63 -5.20 -5.87
N ASP A 425 -8.32 -5.99 -4.84
CA ASP A 425 -9.19 -6.21 -3.70
C ASP A 425 -9.10 -5.03 -2.74
N ILE A 426 -10.25 -4.54 -2.26
CA ILE A 426 -10.36 -3.33 -1.44
C ILE A 426 -10.98 -3.70 -0.11
N GLY A 427 -10.29 -3.41 0.99
CA GLY A 427 -10.81 -3.47 2.34
C GLY A 427 -11.03 -2.07 2.90
N VAL A 428 -12.22 -1.80 3.40
CA VAL A 428 -12.57 -0.56 4.08
C VAL A 428 -12.90 -0.87 5.52
N MET A 429 -12.18 -0.26 6.45
CA MET A 429 -12.42 -0.35 7.88
C MET A 429 -12.83 1.01 8.43
N ALA A 430 -13.96 1.08 9.14
CA ALA A 430 -14.50 2.33 9.67
C ALA A 430 -14.98 2.20 11.11
N GLY A 431 -14.96 3.29 11.87
CA GLY A 431 -15.66 3.43 13.14
C GLY A 431 -17.17 3.47 12.91
N TYR A 432 -17.94 2.64 13.60
CA TYR A 432 -19.38 2.49 13.41
C TYR A 432 -20.14 3.82 13.58
N ASP A 433 -19.84 4.56 14.64
CA ASP A 433 -20.59 5.79 14.95
C ASP A 433 -20.31 6.91 13.95
N ALA A 434 -19.09 6.95 13.41
CA ALA A 434 -18.70 7.93 12.42
C ALA A 434 -19.23 7.58 11.01
N VAL A 435 -19.15 6.29 10.62
CA VAL A 435 -19.47 5.80 9.27
C VAL A 435 -20.30 4.51 9.39
N PRO A 436 -21.57 4.61 9.83
CA PRO A 436 -22.41 3.43 10.05
C PRO A 436 -22.78 2.70 8.75
N ASP A 437 -22.83 3.41 7.65
CA ASP A 437 -23.20 2.97 6.31
C ASP A 437 -21.97 2.83 5.38
N VAL A 438 -20.89 2.22 5.88
CA VAL A 438 -19.61 2.07 5.16
C VAL A 438 -19.76 1.42 3.77
N ASN A 439 -20.76 0.56 3.56
CA ASN A 439 -21.04 -0.05 2.25
C ASN A 439 -21.34 1.01 1.16
N VAL A 440 -21.90 2.16 1.54
CA VAL A 440 -22.15 3.26 0.60
C VAL A 440 -20.83 3.83 0.06
N VAL A 441 -19.75 3.72 0.82
CA VAL A 441 -18.42 4.16 0.36
C VAL A 441 -17.93 3.26 -0.78
N THR A 442 -18.10 1.94 -0.67
CA THR A 442 -17.72 1.00 -1.73
C THR A 442 -18.63 1.14 -2.96
N GLU A 443 -19.93 1.30 -2.80
CA GLU A 443 -20.84 1.64 -3.90
C GLU A 443 -20.39 2.92 -4.65
N TYR A 444 -19.96 3.93 -3.92
CA TYR A 444 -19.41 5.16 -4.53
C TYR A 444 -18.02 4.97 -5.13
N MET A 445 -17.26 3.96 -4.72
CA MET A 445 -15.99 3.62 -5.38
C MET A 445 -16.24 3.01 -6.77
N ASP A 446 -17.22 2.13 -6.91
CA ASP A 446 -17.67 1.62 -8.21
C ASP A 446 -18.12 2.74 -9.15
N GLU A 447 -19.00 3.63 -8.66
CA GLU A 447 -19.45 4.77 -9.44
C GLU A 447 -18.31 5.73 -9.81
N ALA A 448 -17.34 5.93 -8.91
CA ALA A 448 -16.17 6.77 -9.16
C ALA A 448 -15.25 6.14 -10.21
N PHE A 449 -15.05 4.82 -10.14
CA PHE A 449 -14.29 4.06 -11.13
C PHE A 449 -14.91 4.21 -12.53
N GLU A 450 -16.19 3.98 -12.70
CA GLU A 450 -16.87 4.11 -14.00
C GLU A 450 -16.87 5.56 -14.52
N ALA A 451 -17.05 6.55 -13.63
CA ALA A 451 -16.93 7.96 -13.99
C ALA A 451 -15.53 8.34 -14.48
N LEU A 452 -14.49 7.86 -13.78
CA LEU A 452 -13.09 8.11 -14.13
C LEU A 452 -12.72 7.40 -15.44
N LYS A 453 -13.12 6.15 -15.63
CA LYS A 453 -12.95 5.36 -16.86
C LYS A 453 -13.54 6.07 -18.08
N THR A 454 -14.79 6.54 -17.97
CA THR A 454 -15.48 7.31 -19.01
C THR A 454 -14.75 8.62 -19.31
N ALA A 455 -14.32 9.34 -18.28
CA ALA A 455 -13.60 10.61 -18.44
C ALA A 455 -12.22 10.41 -19.09
N ALA A 456 -11.48 9.36 -18.69
CA ALA A 456 -10.17 8.98 -19.25
C ALA A 456 -10.29 8.60 -20.73
N HIS A 457 -11.32 7.83 -21.10
CA HIS A 457 -11.59 7.51 -22.51
C HIS A 457 -11.83 8.79 -23.35
N ARG A 458 -12.70 9.69 -22.88
CA ARG A 458 -12.95 10.98 -23.55
C ARG A 458 -11.66 11.80 -23.68
N HIS A 459 -10.83 11.82 -22.66
CA HIS A 459 -9.53 12.50 -22.65
C HIS A 459 -8.60 11.94 -23.72
N ALA A 460 -8.46 10.60 -23.80
CA ALA A 460 -7.63 9.92 -24.81
C ALA A 460 -8.08 10.23 -26.25
N VAL A 461 -9.39 10.19 -26.51
CA VAL A 461 -9.96 10.55 -27.82
C VAL A 461 -9.65 12.00 -28.19
N ARG A 462 -9.76 12.92 -27.24
CA ARG A 462 -9.45 14.36 -27.45
C ARG A 462 -7.98 14.58 -27.81
N ILE A 463 -7.07 13.91 -27.09
CA ILE A 463 -5.62 13.99 -27.40
C ILE A 463 -5.32 13.43 -28.80
N ARG A 464 -5.89 12.27 -29.15
CA ARG A 464 -5.72 11.67 -30.48
C ARG A 464 -6.21 12.59 -31.59
N LYS A 465 -7.34 13.26 -31.40
CA LYS A 465 -7.87 14.26 -32.36
C LYS A 465 -6.96 15.48 -32.47
N ALA A 466 -6.41 15.96 -31.36
CA ALA A 466 -5.48 17.10 -31.35
C ALA A 466 -4.13 16.81 -32.02
N LYS A 467 -3.66 15.56 -31.94
CA LYS A 467 -2.39 15.10 -32.58
C LYS A 467 -2.53 14.74 -34.07
N ARG A 468 -3.75 14.66 -34.62
CA ARG A 468 -3.92 14.48 -36.09
C ARG A 468 -3.46 15.75 -36.82
N PRO A 469 -2.54 15.64 -37.78
CA PRO A 469 -2.14 16.81 -38.57
C PRO A 469 -3.38 17.42 -39.25
N ARG A 470 -3.60 18.72 -39.07
CA ARG A 470 -4.55 19.44 -39.90
C ARG A 470 -4.06 19.28 -41.33
N LEU A 471 -4.74 18.49 -42.14
CA LEU A 471 -4.59 18.51 -43.59
C LEU A 471 -4.82 19.95 -44.04
N THR A 472 -3.76 20.66 -44.27
CA THR A 472 -3.84 21.99 -44.90
C THR A 472 -4.51 21.79 -46.26
N LYS A 473 -5.70 22.33 -46.43
CA LYS A 473 -6.33 22.44 -47.75
C LYS A 473 -5.33 23.17 -48.64
N LYS A 474 -4.79 22.46 -49.66
CA LYS A 474 -4.06 23.11 -50.75
C LYS A 474 -4.93 24.24 -51.27
N PRO A 475 -4.38 25.46 -51.51
CA PRO A 475 -5.14 26.51 -52.14
C PRO A 475 -5.55 26.01 -53.55
N SER A 476 -6.82 26.06 -53.85
CA SER A 476 -7.30 25.82 -55.22
C SER A 476 -6.71 26.89 -56.12
N THR A 477 -5.80 26.50 -56.99
CA THR A 477 -5.33 27.35 -58.11
C THR A 477 -6.52 27.64 -59.01
N GLY A 478 -7.06 28.85 -58.90
CA GLY A 478 -8.12 29.38 -59.78
C GLY A 478 -7.60 29.39 -61.20
N LYS A 479 -8.31 28.74 -62.10
CA LYS A 479 -8.19 28.88 -63.56
C LYS A 479 -8.38 30.34 -63.94
N LYS A 480 -7.33 31.04 -64.40
CA LYS A 480 -7.47 32.29 -65.17
C LYS A 480 -7.67 31.94 -66.64
N ALA A 481 -8.74 32.45 -67.17
CA ALA A 481 -9.15 32.35 -68.55
C ALA A 481 -8.15 33.03 -69.52
N LEU A 482 -7.94 32.37 -70.65
CA LEU A 482 -7.25 32.93 -71.80
C LEU A 482 -8.02 34.12 -72.35
N SER A 483 -7.32 35.26 -72.66
CA SER A 483 -7.71 36.14 -73.70
C SER A 483 -6.45 36.51 -74.54
N SER A 484 -6.63 36.39 -75.84
CA SER A 484 -5.74 36.53 -76.92
C SER A 484 -5.24 37.97 -77.12
N ALA A 485 -4.00 38.18 -77.60
CA ALA A 485 -3.66 38.83 -78.85
C ALA A 485 -2.20 39.29 -78.98
N ARG A 486 -1.63 38.91 -80.15
CA ARG A 486 -0.70 39.58 -81.00
C ARG A 486 0.82 39.74 -80.65
N LYS A 487 1.60 39.11 -81.52
CA LYS A 487 3.00 39.26 -81.89
C LYS A 487 3.25 40.54 -82.77
N PRO A 488 4.45 40.84 -83.30
CA PRO A 488 5.85 40.85 -82.84
C PRO A 488 6.54 42.23 -83.21
N PRO A 489 7.81 42.40 -83.61
CA PRO A 489 9.08 41.68 -83.45
C PRO A 489 10.27 42.61 -83.06
N GLY A 490 11.44 42.01 -82.96
CA GLY A 490 12.70 42.74 -83.28
C GLY A 490 13.83 42.63 -82.26
N THR A 491 14.73 41.85 -82.64
CA THR A 491 16.17 41.96 -82.94
C THR A 491 17.19 42.09 -81.79
N THR A 492 18.09 41.16 -81.94
CA THR A 492 19.56 41.20 -81.88
C THR A 492 20.29 41.33 -80.56
N ALA A 493 20.96 40.30 -80.21
CA ALA A 493 22.40 40.02 -80.44
C ALA A 493 23.31 40.30 -79.21
N THR A 494 24.10 39.36 -79.05
CA THR A 494 25.54 39.25 -78.70
C THR A 494 25.88 39.13 -77.22
N ALA A 495 26.32 37.97 -76.87
CA ALA A 495 27.67 37.41 -76.83
C ALA A 495 28.47 37.69 -75.56
N ALA A 496 28.99 36.61 -75.14
CA ALA A 496 30.31 36.33 -74.55
C ALA A 496 30.37 36.09 -73.03
N ALA A 497 30.63 34.92 -72.67
CA ALA A 497 31.88 34.21 -72.44
C ALA A 497 32.49 34.32 -71.05
N GLY A 498 32.88 33.20 -70.55
CA GLY A 498 33.89 32.99 -69.55
C GLY A 498 33.31 32.48 -68.19
N GLY A 499 33.59 31.38 -67.74
CA GLY A 499 34.67 30.46 -67.81
C GLY A 499 35.05 30.02 -66.38
N THR A 500 35.25 28.73 -66.25
CA THR A 500 36.09 28.05 -65.24
C THR A 500 35.50 27.84 -63.83
N ASP A 501 35.13 26.64 -63.54
CA ASP A 501 35.96 25.50 -63.09
C ASP A 501 36.35 25.56 -61.58
N ARG A 502 35.94 24.59 -60.78
CA ARG A 502 36.72 23.68 -59.96
C ARG A 502 36.07 23.17 -58.70
N LYS A 503 35.94 21.85 -58.80
CA LYS A 503 36.31 20.82 -57.78
C LYS A 503 35.57 20.66 -56.48
N ALA A 504 34.99 19.49 -56.50
CA ALA A 504 34.73 18.51 -55.49
C ALA A 504 35.63 18.48 -54.25
N ARG A 505 35.04 18.19 -53.09
CA ARG A 505 35.66 17.29 -52.11
C ARG A 505 34.62 16.62 -51.20
N SER A 506 34.51 15.33 -51.39
CA SER A 506 33.92 14.36 -50.48
C SER A 506 34.66 14.28 -49.14
N LYS A 507 33.98 14.14 -48.04
CA LYS A 507 34.55 13.46 -46.87
C LYS A 507 33.54 12.48 -46.26
N LYS A 508 33.84 11.22 -46.52
CA LYS A 508 33.39 10.07 -45.75
C LYS A 508 33.94 10.20 -44.32
N THR A 509 33.17 9.90 -43.32
CA THR A 509 33.71 9.54 -42.01
C THR A 509 33.03 8.28 -41.51
N ALA A 510 33.88 7.38 -41.06
CA ALA A 510 33.70 5.96 -40.82
C ALA A 510 32.95 5.64 -39.52
N VAL A 511 32.25 4.53 -39.60
CA VAL A 511 31.75 3.72 -38.48
C VAL A 511 32.93 3.11 -37.74
N LYS A 512 32.93 3.19 -36.41
CA LYS A 512 33.80 2.42 -35.54
C LYS A 512 32.97 1.43 -34.71
N HIS A 513 33.03 0.18 -35.10
CA HIS A 513 32.75 -0.98 -34.25
C HIS A 513 33.76 -1.04 -33.08
N LYS A 514 33.30 -1.29 -31.89
CA LYS A 514 34.10 -1.79 -30.77
C LYS A 514 33.61 -3.15 -30.36
N GLN A 515 34.47 -4.13 -30.55
CA GLN A 515 34.38 -5.51 -30.11
C GLN A 515 34.56 -5.62 -28.59
N ALA A 516 33.93 -6.64 -28.02
CA ALA A 516 34.10 -7.14 -26.66
C ALA A 516 35.42 -7.90 -26.50
N PRO A 517 36.04 -7.96 -25.30
CA PRO A 517 37.10 -8.89 -25.03
C PRO A 517 36.61 -10.09 -24.20
N GLY A 518 37.24 -11.19 -24.53
CA GLY A 518 37.00 -12.58 -24.24
C GLY A 518 37.22 -13.03 -22.79
N ARG A 519 36.59 -14.16 -22.59
CA ARG A 519 36.76 -15.15 -21.54
C ARG A 519 38.23 -15.50 -21.23
N ARG A 520 38.59 -15.50 -19.99
CA ARG A 520 39.82 -16.17 -19.50
C ARG A 520 39.46 -17.23 -18.46
N THR A 521 39.60 -18.46 -18.88
CA THR A 521 39.64 -19.67 -18.06
C THR A 521 40.98 -19.72 -17.28
N THR A 522 40.93 -20.03 -16.00
CA THR A 522 42.10 -20.55 -15.29
C THR A 522 41.72 -21.79 -14.49
N LYS A 523 42.59 -22.75 -14.66
CA LYS A 523 42.61 -24.15 -14.27
C LYS A 523 42.68 -24.37 -12.75
N SER A 524 42.10 -25.50 -12.40
CA SER A 524 42.27 -26.29 -11.17
C SER A 524 43.71 -26.46 -10.70
N ARG A 525 43.88 -26.48 -9.41
CA ARG A 525 44.97 -27.24 -8.78
C ARG A 525 44.47 -27.94 -7.53
N SER A 526 44.50 -29.25 -7.59
CA SER A 526 44.36 -30.22 -6.52
C SER A 526 45.65 -30.33 -5.72
N ALA A 527 45.56 -30.53 -4.42
CA ALA A 527 46.49 -31.27 -3.55
C ALA A 527 45.76 -31.55 -2.23
N LYS A 528 45.35 -32.75 -1.95
CA LYS A 528 46.03 -33.93 -1.40
C LYS A 528 46.42 -33.80 0.08
N ARG A 529 45.78 -34.71 0.86
CA ARG A 529 46.21 -35.48 2.05
C ARG A 529 46.35 -34.70 3.36
N GLY A 530 45.94 -35.20 4.42
CA GLY A 530 45.56 -36.51 4.99
C GLY A 530 45.73 -36.48 6.49
N PRO A 531 45.49 -37.56 7.23
CA PRO A 531 44.70 -37.55 8.45
C PRO A 531 45.52 -37.69 9.73
N THR A 532 44.85 -37.68 10.86
CA THR A 532 45.16 -38.19 12.21
C THR A 532 44.74 -37.15 13.25
N GLY A 533 44.16 -37.47 14.33
CA GLY A 533 44.11 -38.60 15.19
C GLY A 533 43.14 -38.39 16.34
N ALA A 534 42.81 -39.46 16.92
CA ALA A 534 41.92 -39.69 18.04
C ALA A 534 42.37 -39.05 19.35
N GLY A 535 41.41 -38.81 20.24
CA GLY A 535 41.68 -38.49 21.65
C GLY A 535 40.38 -38.27 22.43
N LYS A 536 39.93 -39.26 22.97
CA LYS A 536 39.22 -39.67 24.16
C LYS A 536 39.13 -38.65 25.32
N ASN A 537 37.98 -38.78 25.98
CA ASN A 537 37.69 -38.64 27.43
C ASN A 537 37.38 -37.21 27.96
N ARG A 538 36.23 -36.92 28.34
CA ARG A 538 35.41 -37.21 29.54
C ARG A 538 34.04 -36.55 29.42
#